data_f9ddae08775a20cff2b58f3988b0b5a9
#
_entry.id   f9ddae08775a20cff2b58f3988b0b5a9
#
_cell.length_a   1.000
_cell.length_b   1.000
_cell.length_c   1.000
_cell.angle_alpha   90.00
_cell.angle_beta   90.00
_cell.angle_gamma   90.00
#
_symmetry.space_group_name_H-M   'P 1'
#
loop_
_entity.id
_entity.type
_entity.pdbx_description
1 polymer ?
#
loop_
_entity_poly.entity_id
_entity_poly.type
_entity_poly.pdbx_seq_one_letter_code
_entity_poly.pdbx_strand_id
1 'polypeptide(L)'
;MAVHDLDMSRFLAGADPIEILALGSCHIDKSIEELDGSEKFDTASALVRYPDGVQAMIDVCRQSSYGYDQRAEVLGTSGMIQTDNVYPNTAKIYKNDFTGNADMPYDFFLSRYNEAYVEETIQFCQSLVNDSPVPCTGSDGLIALIMAQAADLSAEEGRW
;
A
#
# COMPACT_ATOMS: atom_id res chain seq x y z
N MET A 1 -8.27 -3.70 -3.41
CA MET A 1 -7.36 -2.59 -3.73
C MET A 1 -6.33 -2.38 -2.62
N ALA A 2 -6.69 -2.03 -1.41
CA ALA A 2 -5.79 -1.66 -0.31
C ALA A 2 -5.05 -2.81 0.41
N VAL A 3 -5.20 -4.07 0.01
CA VAL A 3 -4.63 -5.22 0.73
C VAL A 3 -3.11 -5.14 0.92
N HIS A 4 -2.39 -4.65 -0.08
CA HIS A 4 -0.94 -4.47 -0.01
C HIS A 4 -0.52 -3.34 0.93
N ASP A 5 -1.30 -2.26 0.98
CA ASP A 5 -1.03 -1.12 1.88
C ASP A 5 -1.34 -1.48 3.33
N LEU A 6 -2.39 -2.25 3.54
CA LEU A 6 -2.74 -2.81 4.85
C LEU A 6 -1.65 -3.77 5.35
N ASP A 7 -1.17 -4.68 4.52
CA ASP A 7 -0.06 -5.58 4.84
C ASP A 7 1.24 -4.81 5.12
N MET A 8 1.56 -3.81 4.29
CA MET A 8 2.70 -2.93 4.51
C MET A 8 2.61 -2.20 5.84
N SER A 9 1.43 -1.69 6.21
CA SER A 9 1.24 -1.01 7.49
C SER A 9 1.47 -1.95 8.68
N ARG A 10 1.01 -3.21 8.58
CA ARG A 10 1.26 -4.27 9.55
C ARG A 10 2.77 -4.58 9.67
N PHE A 11 3.45 -4.73 8.53
CA PHE A 11 4.90 -4.96 8.49
C PHE A 11 5.67 -3.82 9.16
N LEU A 12 5.34 -2.57 8.87
CA LEU A 12 5.99 -1.40 9.45
C LEU A 12 5.68 -1.23 10.94
N ALA A 13 4.47 -1.56 11.37
CA ALA A 13 4.08 -1.55 12.78
C ALA A 13 4.74 -2.68 13.59
N GLY A 14 5.14 -3.79 12.94
CA GLY A 14 5.73 -4.95 13.58
C GLY A 14 4.77 -5.73 14.47
N ALA A 15 3.45 -5.57 14.28
CA ALA A 15 2.41 -6.18 15.11
C ALA A 15 1.12 -6.38 14.32
N ASP A 16 0.26 -7.28 14.80
CA ASP A 16 -1.08 -7.45 14.25
C ASP A 16 -2.00 -6.30 14.67
N PRO A 17 -2.95 -5.88 13.82
CA PRO A 17 -3.88 -4.79 14.12
C PRO A 17 -4.87 -5.16 15.21
N ILE A 18 -5.34 -4.14 15.95
CA ILE A 18 -6.39 -4.29 16.97
C ILE A 18 -7.76 -3.95 16.37
N GLU A 19 -7.82 -2.86 15.61
CA GLU A 19 -9.06 -2.38 15.00
C GLU A 19 -8.76 -1.52 13.78
N ILE A 20 -9.76 -1.37 12.92
CA ILE A 20 -9.70 -0.57 11.70
C ILE A 20 -10.99 0.22 11.53
N LEU A 21 -10.84 1.48 11.11
CA LEU A 21 -11.92 2.33 10.63
C LEU A 21 -11.62 2.69 9.18
N ALA A 22 -12.60 2.52 8.29
CA ALA A 22 -12.44 2.86 6.90
C ALA A 22 -13.62 3.67 6.35
N LEU A 23 -13.31 4.47 5.35
CA LEU A 23 -14.28 5.20 4.52
C LEU A 23 -13.98 4.85 3.07
N GLY A 24 -15.02 4.65 2.29
CA GLY A 24 -14.89 4.35 0.86
C GLY A 24 -15.90 5.12 0.04
N SER A 25 -15.56 5.39 -1.20
CA SER A 25 -16.43 6.07 -2.16
C SER A 25 -16.05 5.72 -3.61
N CYS A 26 -16.98 5.95 -4.55
CA CYS A 26 -16.77 5.83 -5.98
C CYS A 26 -16.82 7.23 -6.61
N HIS A 27 -15.66 7.77 -6.94
CA HIS A 27 -15.51 9.07 -7.59
C HIS A 27 -15.07 8.98 -9.05
N ILE A 28 -14.36 7.93 -9.41
CA ILE A 28 -13.73 7.76 -10.72
C ILE A 28 -14.61 6.93 -11.64
N ASP A 29 -15.01 5.77 -11.19
CA ASP A 29 -15.82 4.83 -11.96
C ASP A 29 -17.06 4.39 -11.18
N LYS A 30 -18.17 5.08 -11.45
CA LYS A 30 -19.44 4.78 -10.79
C LYS A 30 -20.02 3.41 -11.15
N SER A 31 -19.54 2.76 -12.22
CA SER A 31 -19.99 1.41 -12.56
C SER A 31 -19.54 0.36 -11.52
N ILE A 32 -18.54 0.66 -10.73
CA ILE A 32 -18.07 -0.20 -9.63
C ILE A 32 -19.16 -0.38 -8.55
N GLU A 33 -19.97 0.64 -8.29
CA GLU A 33 -21.11 0.56 -7.34
C GLU A 33 -22.16 -0.47 -7.78
N GLU A 34 -22.25 -0.76 -9.08
CA GLU A 34 -23.21 -1.68 -9.68
C GLU A 34 -22.69 -3.12 -9.76
N LEU A 35 -21.38 -3.33 -9.49
CA LEU A 35 -20.79 -4.66 -9.53
C LEU A 35 -21.13 -5.42 -8.24
N ASP A 36 -21.77 -6.58 -8.42
CA ASP A 36 -21.96 -7.57 -7.34
C ASP A 36 -20.62 -8.27 -7.06
N GLY A 37 -19.78 -7.65 -6.24
CA GLY A 37 -18.46 -8.17 -5.98
C GLY A 37 -17.69 -7.49 -4.86
N SER A 38 -16.45 -7.92 -4.69
CA SER A 38 -15.54 -7.48 -3.62
C SER A 38 -14.94 -6.07 -3.81
N GLU A 39 -15.17 -5.43 -4.95
CA GLU A 39 -14.68 -4.07 -5.21
C GLU A 39 -15.86 -3.10 -5.22
N LYS A 40 -16.06 -2.40 -4.09
CA LYS A 40 -17.16 -1.46 -3.91
C LYS A 40 -16.73 0.00 -4.02
N PHE A 41 -15.44 0.27 -3.92
CA PHE A 41 -14.88 1.60 -3.85
C PHE A 41 -13.69 1.75 -4.78
N ASP A 42 -13.55 2.90 -5.43
CA ASP A 42 -12.34 3.29 -6.17
C ASP A 42 -11.42 4.22 -5.38
N THR A 43 -11.94 4.80 -4.32
CA THR A 43 -11.23 5.70 -3.41
C THR A 43 -11.56 5.30 -1.98
N ALA A 44 -10.54 5.11 -1.14
CA ALA A 44 -10.75 4.75 0.26
C ALA A 44 -9.64 5.31 1.16
N SER A 45 -10.00 5.57 2.42
CA SER A 45 -9.06 5.91 3.48
C SER A 45 -9.32 5.03 4.69
N ALA A 46 -8.26 4.60 5.38
CA ALA A 46 -8.36 3.78 6.57
C ALA A 46 -7.46 4.29 7.70
N LEU A 47 -7.94 4.14 8.93
CA LEU A 47 -7.17 4.29 10.17
C LEU A 47 -7.05 2.91 10.82
N VAL A 48 -5.82 2.49 11.09
CA VAL A 48 -5.55 1.21 11.74
C VAL A 48 -4.88 1.47 13.08
N ARG A 49 -5.37 0.82 14.13
CA ARG A 49 -4.77 0.85 15.45
C ARG A 49 -4.06 -0.45 15.73
N TYR A 50 -2.83 -0.33 16.18
CA TYR A 50 -1.95 -1.42 16.61
C TYR A 50 -1.73 -1.37 18.12
N PRO A 51 -1.13 -2.42 18.74
CA PRO A 51 -0.70 -2.40 20.14
C PRO A 51 0.22 -1.21 20.44
N ASP A 52 0.32 -0.88 21.71
CA ASP A 52 1.21 0.16 22.26
C ASP A 52 0.95 1.57 21.69
N GLY A 53 -0.23 1.81 21.13
CA GLY A 53 -0.64 3.12 20.62
C GLY A 53 -0.10 3.45 19.24
N VAL A 54 0.50 2.49 18.53
CA VAL A 54 0.92 2.67 17.14
C VAL A 54 -0.32 2.79 16.25
N GLN A 55 -0.28 3.73 15.32
CA GLN A 55 -1.38 4.02 14.39
C GLN A 55 -0.85 4.12 12.96
N ALA A 56 -1.64 3.66 12.01
CA ALA A 56 -1.40 3.88 10.59
C ALA A 56 -2.60 4.59 9.95
N MET A 57 -2.31 5.50 9.04
CA MET A 57 -3.29 6.12 8.15
C MET A 57 -2.95 5.71 6.72
N ILE A 58 -3.93 5.18 6.02
CA ILE A 58 -3.78 4.66 4.67
C ILE A 58 -4.77 5.40 3.78
N ASP A 59 -4.30 5.87 2.64
CA ASP A 59 -5.11 6.53 1.64
C ASP A 59 -4.83 5.88 0.28
N VAL A 60 -5.88 5.42 -0.39
CA VAL A 60 -5.76 4.70 -1.65
C VAL A 60 -6.76 5.22 -2.67
N CYS A 61 -6.29 5.33 -3.90
CA CYS A 61 -7.10 5.70 -5.05
C CYS A 61 -6.76 4.79 -6.23
N ARG A 62 -7.77 4.26 -6.91
CA ARG A 62 -7.58 3.34 -8.03
C ARG A 62 -6.91 4.00 -9.24
N GLN A 63 -7.01 5.32 -9.35
CA GLN A 63 -6.43 6.08 -10.46
C GLN A 63 -5.60 7.25 -9.96
N SER A 64 -4.32 7.22 -10.27
CA SER A 64 -3.42 8.35 -10.14
C SER A 64 -3.02 8.86 -11.51
N SER A 65 -3.44 10.08 -11.86
CA SER A 65 -3.26 10.65 -13.21
C SER A 65 -1.81 10.98 -13.55
N TYR A 66 -0.92 11.00 -12.56
CA TYR A 66 0.49 11.35 -12.70
C TYR A 66 1.44 10.15 -12.62
N GLY A 67 0.92 8.93 -12.61
CA GLY A 67 1.69 7.69 -12.54
C GLY A 67 1.32 6.81 -11.35
N TYR A 68 2.05 5.72 -11.14
CA TYR A 68 1.81 4.80 -10.05
C TYR A 68 2.33 5.38 -8.73
N ASP A 69 1.43 5.83 -7.88
CA ASP A 69 1.77 6.45 -6.59
C ASP A 69 1.80 5.41 -5.47
N GLN A 70 2.96 5.22 -4.87
CA GLN A 70 3.17 4.34 -3.74
C GLN A 70 4.24 4.94 -2.82
N ARG A 71 3.80 5.59 -1.76
CA ARG A 71 4.65 6.27 -0.78
C ARG A 71 4.34 5.78 0.63
N ALA A 72 5.32 5.79 1.49
CA ALA A 72 5.14 5.49 2.90
C ALA A 72 5.99 6.42 3.77
N GLU A 73 5.48 6.74 4.94
CA GLU A 73 6.19 7.51 5.95
C GLU A 73 6.01 6.83 7.31
N VAL A 74 7.09 6.72 8.06
CA VAL A 74 7.08 6.20 9.43
C VAL A 74 7.72 7.23 10.34
N LEU A 75 6.93 7.80 11.25
CA LEU A 75 7.39 8.70 12.29
C LEU A 75 7.59 7.93 13.58
N GLY A 76 8.81 7.90 14.08
CA GLY A 76 9.18 7.26 15.33
C GLY A 76 9.84 8.24 16.32
N THR A 77 10.08 7.79 17.54
CA THR A 77 10.69 8.62 18.60
C THR A 77 12.12 9.06 18.28
N SER A 78 12.83 8.32 17.43
CA SER A 78 14.22 8.60 17.04
C SER A 78 14.36 9.30 15.69
N GLY A 79 13.26 9.52 14.98
CA GLY A 79 13.27 10.17 13.67
C GLY A 79 12.15 9.69 12.76
N MET A 80 12.26 10.05 11.49
CA MET A 80 11.30 9.71 10.45
C MET A 80 12.00 9.02 9.27
N ILE A 81 11.34 8.05 8.69
CA ILE A 81 11.73 7.45 7.40
C ILE A 81 10.59 7.69 6.42
N GLN A 82 10.93 8.12 5.23
CA GLN A 82 9.98 8.33 4.13
C GLN A 82 10.50 7.64 2.87
N THR A 83 9.60 6.97 2.17
CA THR A 83 9.83 6.51 0.79
C THR A 83 9.04 7.38 -0.16
N ASP A 84 9.62 7.62 -1.34
CA ASP A 84 8.98 8.41 -2.40
C ASP A 84 8.68 7.52 -3.61
N ASN A 85 7.98 8.08 -4.58
CA ASN A 85 7.73 7.41 -5.84
C ASN A 85 9.04 7.14 -6.60
N VAL A 86 9.06 6.07 -7.39
CA VAL A 86 10.20 5.70 -8.22
C VAL A 86 10.00 6.24 -9.63
N TYR A 87 11.03 6.92 -10.11
CA TYR A 87 11.07 7.54 -11.42
C TYR A 87 11.97 6.75 -12.37
N PRO A 88 11.70 6.75 -13.68
CA PRO A 88 12.54 6.07 -14.67
C PRO A 88 13.97 6.60 -14.70
N ASN A 89 14.19 7.84 -14.31
CA ASN A 89 15.51 8.45 -14.18
C ASN A 89 15.49 9.60 -13.15
N THR A 90 16.67 10.14 -12.86
CA THR A 90 16.87 11.23 -11.90
C THR A 90 17.08 12.59 -12.57
N ALA A 91 16.79 12.73 -13.88
CA ALA A 91 16.98 13.96 -14.62
C ALA A 91 16.11 15.09 -14.07
N LYS A 92 16.68 16.28 -13.94
CA LYS A 92 15.99 17.50 -13.55
C LYS A 92 16.21 18.56 -14.63
N ILE A 93 15.16 19.30 -14.93
CA ILE A 93 15.20 20.40 -15.89
C ILE A 93 15.32 21.72 -15.13
N TYR A 94 16.31 22.52 -15.51
CA TYR A 94 16.52 23.88 -15.02
C TYR A 94 16.43 24.84 -16.20
N LYS A 95 15.44 25.72 -16.18
CA LYS A 95 15.24 26.79 -17.18
C LYS A 95 15.08 28.14 -16.49
N ASN A 96 15.04 29.20 -17.27
CA ASN A 96 14.87 30.55 -16.72
C ASN A 96 13.53 30.76 -16.01
N ASP A 97 12.51 30.01 -16.43
CA ASP A 97 11.11 30.12 -15.99
C ASP A 97 10.59 28.86 -15.27
N PHE A 98 11.40 27.80 -15.18
CA PHE A 98 10.98 26.52 -14.62
C PHE A 98 12.15 25.70 -14.06
N THR A 99 11.91 25.08 -12.90
CA THR A 99 12.79 24.06 -12.33
C THR A 99 11.97 22.91 -11.77
N GLY A 100 12.29 21.66 -12.16
CA GLY A 100 11.57 20.48 -11.67
C GLY A 100 12.08 19.17 -12.26
N ASN A 101 11.41 18.07 -11.93
CA ASN A 101 11.66 16.77 -12.54
C ASN A 101 11.11 16.75 -13.98
N ALA A 102 11.76 15.99 -14.85
CA ALA A 102 11.37 15.88 -16.25
C ALA A 102 10.32 14.78 -16.48
N ASP A 103 10.42 13.68 -15.74
CA ASP A 103 9.59 12.50 -15.94
C ASP A 103 8.53 12.33 -14.85
N MET A 104 7.47 11.63 -15.22
CA MET A 104 6.47 11.11 -14.27
C MET A 104 7.02 9.85 -13.59
N PRO A 105 6.50 9.47 -12.41
CA PRO A 105 6.75 8.15 -11.84
C PRO A 105 6.43 7.04 -12.84
N TYR A 106 6.92 5.82 -12.59
CA TYR A 106 6.47 4.68 -13.36
C TYR A 106 4.93 4.62 -13.40
N ASP A 107 4.38 4.25 -14.54
CA ASP A 107 2.93 4.27 -14.80
C ASP A 107 2.21 3.01 -14.31
N PHE A 108 2.96 1.92 -14.07
CA PHE A 108 2.36 0.62 -13.80
C PHE A 108 3.15 -0.20 -12.77
N PHE A 109 2.45 -1.03 -12.00
CA PHE A 109 3.05 -1.80 -10.91
C PHE A 109 4.15 -2.78 -11.38
N LEU A 110 4.02 -3.38 -12.57
CA LEU A 110 5.06 -4.28 -13.06
C LEU A 110 6.39 -3.56 -13.28
N SER A 111 6.35 -2.33 -13.80
CA SER A 111 7.57 -1.51 -13.97
C SER A 111 8.10 -1.05 -12.61
N ARG A 112 7.20 -0.66 -11.70
CA ARG A 112 7.54 -0.16 -10.36
C ARG A 112 8.17 -1.22 -9.47
N TYR A 113 7.71 -2.46 -9.53
CA TYR A 113 8.08 -3.54 -8.61
C TYR A 113 8.85 -4.68 -9.24
N ASN A 114 9.44 -4.48 -10.43
CA ASN A 114 10.20 -5.53 -11.10
C ASN A 114 11.28 -6.15 -10.21
N GLU A 115 12.06 -5.33 -9.50
CA GLU A 115 13.09 -5.81 -8.58
C GLU A 115 12.49 -6.55 -7.38
N ALA A 116 11.35 -6.10 -6.85
CA ALA A 116 10.68 -6.75 -5.74
C ALA A 116 10.18 -8.16 -6.10
N TYR A 117 9.63 -8.36 -7.30
CA TYR A 117 9.22 -9.69 -7.78
C TYR A 117 10.40 -10.65 -7.94
N VAL A 118 11.53 -10.14 -8.41
CA VAL A 118 12.76 -10.93 -8.51
C VAL A 118 13.25 -11.33 -7.11
N GLU A 119 13.31 -10.37 -6.19
CA GLU A 119 13.78 -10.58 -4.82
C GLU A 119 12.88 -11.55 -4.04
N GLU A 120 11.56 -11.41 -4.14
CA GLU A 120 10.58 -12.32 -3.57
C GLU A 120 10.86 -13.77 -4.00
N THR A 121 11.05 -13.98 -5.30
CA THR A 121 11.34 -15.31 -5.85
C THR A 121 12.67 -15.85 -5.35
N ILE A 122 13.71 -15.02 -5.30
CA ILE A 122 15.04 -15.40 -4.80
C ILE A 122 14.94 -15.82 -3.32
N GLN A 123 14.31 -15.03 -2.48
CA GLN A 123 14.19 -15.31 -1.05
C GLN A 123 13.39 -16.59 -0.78
N PHE A 124 12.32 -16.82 -1.53
CA PHE A 124 11.57 -18.07 -1.44
C PHE A 124 12.41 -19.29 -1.83
N CYS A 125 13.13 -19.22 -2.96
CA CYS A 125 14.04 -20.31 -3.38
C CYS A 125 15.16 -20.56 -2.37
N GLN A 126 15.73 -19.49 -1.81
CA GLN A 126 16.76 -19.61 -0.76
C GLN A 126 16.23 -20.27 0.50
N SER A 127 15.00 -19.97 0.90
CA SER A 127 14.36 -20.65 2.04
C SER A 127 14.23 -22.16 1.82
N LEU A 128 13.86 -22.58 0.61
CA LEU A 128 13.79 -24.01 0.25
C LEU A 128 15.14 -24.68 0.25
N VAL A 129 16.16 -24.03 -0.34
CA VAL A 129 17.53 -24.59 -0.43
C VAL A 129 18.17 -24.71 0.95
N ASN A 130 17.93 -23.75 1.83
CA ASN A 130 18.55 -23.69 3.16
C ASN A 130 17.70 -24.33 4.26
N ASP A 131 16.54 -24.88 3.93
CA ASP A 131 15.57 -25.43 4.90
C ASP A 131 15.27 -24.41 6.03
N SER A 132 15.05 -23.15 5.65
CA SER A 132 14.81 -22.03 6.55
C SER A 132 13.37 -21.51 6.41
N PRO A 133 12.84 -20.83 7.44
CA PRO A 133 11.52 -20.20 7.35
C PRO A 133 11.43 -19.23 6.17
N VAL A 134 10.28 -19.22 5.50
CA VAL A 134 9.97 -18.23 4.45
C VAL A 134 9.76 -16.85 5.07
N PRO A 135 10.18 -15.76 4.41
CA PRO A 135 10.03 -14.40 4.93
C PRO A 135 8.59 -13.94 5.08
N CYS A 136 7.71 -14.44 4.22
CA CYS A 136 6.28 -14.17 4.25
C CYS A 136 5.50 -15.50 4.18
N THR A 137 4.61 -15.73 5.12
CA THR A 137 3.88 -16.98 5.29
C THR A 137 2.43 -16.86 4.80
N GLY A 138 1.73 -18.00 4.69
CA GLY A 138 0.28 -18.01 4.45
C GLY A 138 -0.51 -17.32 5.57
N SER A 139 0.01 -17.29 6.80
CA SER A 139 -0.62 -16.55 7.90
C SER A 139 -0.53 -15.04 7.71
N ASP A 140 0.56 -14.55 7.16
CA ASP A 140 0.71 -13.11 6.85
C ASP A 140 -0.30 -12.69 5.78
N GLY A 141 -0.43 -13.49 4.71
CA GLY A 141 -1.46 -13.25 3.68
C GLY A 141 -2.89 -13.34 4.21
N LEU A 142 -3.16 -14.27 5.14
CA LEU A 142 -4.48 -14.39 5.78
C LEU A 142 -4.81 -13.13 6.61
N ILE A 143 -3.87 -12.62 7.39
CA ILE A 143 -4.09 -11.41 8.20
C ILE A 143 -4.32 -10.20 7.30
N ALA A 144 -3.55 -10.03 6.23
CA ALA A 144 -3.77 -8.97 5.25
C ALA A 144 -5.19 -9.01 4.65
N LEU A 145 -5.68 -10.21 4.34
CA LEU A 145 -7.05 -10.40 3.84
C LEU A 145 -8.10 -10.06 4.91
N ILE A 146 -7.90 -10.49 6.16
CA ILE A 146 -8.79 -10.15 7.29
C ILE A 146 -8.84 -8.64 7.47
N MET A 147 -7.71 -7.95 7.40
CA MET A 147 -7.67 -6.48 7.47
C MET A 147 -8.49 -5.84 6.35
N ALA A 148 -8.34 -6.34 5.12
CA ALA A 148 -9.10 -5.82 3.98
C ALA A 148 -10.61 -6.03 4.17
N GLN A 149 -11.05 -7.21 4.60
CA GLN A 149 -12.46 -7.50 4.87
C GLN A 149 -13.00 -6.66 6.03
N ALA A 150 -12.22 -6.44 7.08
CA ALA A 150 -12.61 -5.58 8.19
C ALA A 150 -12.73 -4.11 7.74
N ALA A 151 -11.86 -3.64 6.86
CA ALA A 151 -11.94 -2.30 6.28
C ALA A 151 -13.20 -2.13 5.42
N ASP A 152 -13.52 -3.10 4.57
CA ASP A 152 -14.75 -3.09 3.78
C ASP A 152 -15.99 -3.04 4.66
N LEU A 153 -16.06 -3.90 5.67
CA LEU A 153 -17.18 -3.92 6.64
C LEU A 153 -17.29 -2.60 7.39
N SER A 154 -16.17 -2.04 7.84
CA SER A 154 -16.14 -0.73 8.51
C SER A 154 -16.67 0.38 7.61
N ALA A 155 -16.28 0.41 6.35
CA ALA A 155 -16.75 1.40 5.38
C ALA A 155 -18.24 1.28 5.08
N GLU A 156 -18.78 0.05 5.02
CA GLU A 156 -20.20 -0.21 4.80
C GLU A 156 -21.05 0.17 6.01
N GLU A 157 -20.60 -0.17 7.21
CA GLU A 157 -21.37 0.05 8.45
C GLU A 157 -21.10 1.41 9.09
N GLY A 158 -20.08 2.14 8.66
CA GLY A 158 -19.70 3.45 9.20
C GLY A 158 -19.19 3.39 10.64
N ARG A 159 -18.50 2.32 11.02
CA ARG A 159 -17.95 2.11 12.37
C ARG A 159 -16.62 1.36 12.39
N TRP A 160 -15.96 1.37 13.55
CA TRP A 160 -14.76 0.54 13.81
C TRP A 160 -15.08 -0.95 13.77
#